data_8c24feec4ebb651ef729a1fb135bfb52
#
_entry.id   8c24feec4ebb651ef729a1fb135bfb52
#
_cell.length_a   1.000
_cell.length_b   1.000
_cell.length_c   1.000
_cell.angle_alpha   90.00
_cell.angle_beta   90.00
_cell.angle_gamma   90.00
#
_symmetry.space_group_name_H-M   'P 1'
#
loop_
_entity.id
_entity.type
_entity.pdbx_description
1 polymer ?
#
loop_
_entity_poly.entity_id
_entity_poly.type
_entity_poly.pdbx_seq_one_letter_code
_entity_poly.pdbx_strand_id
1 'polypeptide(L)' 'MTEWEFEIDGQNIIGYIEDNKLTIPNHYDNEPLTKCEVDKHGCVWCFFNGGALIGLPLE' A
#
# COMPACT_ATOMS: atom_id res chain seq x y z
N MET A 1 1.75 11.03 -7.32
CA MET A 1 1.53 9.89 -6.44
C MET A 1 2.36 8.71 -6.88
N THR A 2 2.67 7.84 -5.93
CA THR A 2 3.50 6.68 -6.20
C THR A 2 2.65 5.42 -6.09
N GLU A 3 2.91 4.47 -6.98
CA GLU A 3 2.15 3.24 -7.04
C GLU A 3 3.00 2.05 -6.68
N TRP A 4 2.37 1.06 -6.07
CA TRP A 4 2.99 -0.20 -5.71
C TRP A 4 2.04 -1.33 -6.04
N GLU A 5 2.57 -2.55 -6.01
CA GLU A 5 1.78 -3.75 -6.26
C GLU A 5 1.52 -4.44 -4.94
N PHE A 6 0.25 -4.61 -4.59
CA PHE A 6 -0.16 -5.26 -3.34
C PHE A 6 -0.79 -6.61 -3.65
N GLU A 7 -0.53 -7.59 -2.81
CA GLU A 7 -1.15 -8.90 -2.97
C GLU A 7 -2.34 -9.01 -2.03
N ILE A 8 -3.53 -9.15 -2.60
CA ILE A 8 -4.78 -9.27 -1.86
C ILE A 8 -5.48 -10.53 -2.33
N ASP A 9 -5.71 -11.46 -1.41
CA ASP A 9 -6.41 -12.72 -1.73
C ASP A 9 -5.78 -13.44 -2.91
N GLY A 10 -4.46 -13.44 -2.97
CA GLY A 10 -3.75 -14.14 -4.02
C GLY A 10 -3.67 -13.41 -5.35
N GLN A 11 -4.16 -12.18 -5.40
CA GLN A 11 -4.11 -11.37 -6.61
C GLN A 11 -3.21 -10.16 -6.39
N ASN A 12 -2.47 -9.79 -7.42
CA ASN A 12 -1.61 -8.61 -7.37
C ASN A 12 -2.38 -7.44 -7.95
N ILE A 13 -2.59 -6.41 -7.12
CA ILE A 13 -3.40 -5.26 -7.48
C ILE A 13 -2.57 -4.00 -7.27
N ILE A 14 -2.61 -3.09 -8.23
CA ILE A 14 -1.88 -1.85 -8.12
C ILE A 14 -2.67 -0.88 -7.25
N GLY A 15 -2.02 -0.35 -6.23
CA GLY A 15 -2.60 0.67 -5.37
C GLY A 15 -1.64 1.83 -5.26
N TYR A 16 -2.08 2.89 -4.56
CA TYR A 16 -1.24 4.07 -4.42
C TYR A 16 -1.45 4.69 -3.04
N ILE A 17 -0.51 5.53 -2.67
CA ILE A 17 -0.55 6.25 -1.40
C ILE A 17 -0.48 7.74 -1.70
N GLU A 18 -1.41 8.48 -1.13
CA GLU A 18 -1.48 9.93 -1.30
C GLU A 18 -1.98 10.53 -0.01
N ASP A 19 -1.30 11.58 0.48
CA ASP A 19 -1.69 12.26 1.71
C ASP A 19 -1.80 11.29 2.89
N ASN A 20 -0.88 10.33 2.95
CA ASN A 20 -0.82 9.35 4.02
C ASN A 20 -2.06 8.47 4.08
N LYS A 21 -2.67 8.23 2.93
CA LYS A 21 -3.83 7.36 2.80
C LYS A 21 -3.59 6.37 1.69
N LEU A 22 -4.02 5.15 1.93
CA LEU A 22 -3.81 4.05 0.99
C LEU A 22 -5.09 3.78 0.22
N THR A 23 -4.98 3.68 -1.10
CA THR A 23 -6.09 3.30 -1.95
C THR A 23 -5.69 2.11 -2.79
N ILE A 24 -6.47 1.04 -2.67
CA ILE A 24 -6.34 -0.14 -3.52
C ILE A 24 -7.75 -0.38 -4.07
N PRO A 25 -7.94 -0.29 -5.40
CA PRO A 25 -9.30 -0.37 -5.96
C PRO A 25 -10.06 -1.60 -5.48
N ASN A 26 -11.29 -1.39 -5.04
CA ASN A 26 -12.21 -2.43 -4.56
C ASN A 26 -11.81 -3.07 -3.23
N HIS A 27 -10.78 -2.57 -2.58
CA HIS A 27 -10.32 -3.14 -1.31
C HIS A 27 -10.14 -2.07 -0.24
N TYR A 28 -9.44 -1.00 -0.55
CA TYR A 28 -9.19 0.08 0.39
C TYR A 28 -9.42 1.41 -0.32
N ASP A 29 -10.19 2.28 0.31
CA ASP A 29 -10.52 3.57 -0.28
C ASP A 29 -10.09 4.66 0.70
N ASN A 30 -8.94 5.29 0.40
CA ASN A 30 -8.38 6.35 1.25
C ASN A 30 -8.23 5.90 2.69
N GLU A 31 -7.70 4.69 2.88
CA GLU A 31 -7.49 4.14 4.22
C GLU A 31 -6.40 4.93 4.93
N PRO A 32 -6.69 5.57 6.07
CA PRO A 32 -5.67 6.34 6.79
C PRO A 32 -4.56 5.43 7.30
N LEU A 33 -3.32 5.87 7.09
CA LEU A 33 -2.16 5.10 7.53
C LEU A 33 -1.64 5.68 8.84
N THR A 34 -1.34 4.81 9.80
CA THR A 34 -0.71 5.24 11.03
C THR A 34 0.80 5.37 10.86
N LYS A 35 1.35 4.62 9.89
CA LYS A 35 2.77 4.66 9.60
C LYS A 35 2.98 4.17 8.17
N CYS A 36 3.93 4.76 7.48
CA CYS A 36 4.23 4.39 6.10
C CYS A 36 5.72 4.57 5.88
N GLU A 37 6.40 3.49 5.49
CA GLU A 37 7.85 3.52 5.29
C GLU A 37 8.21 2.78 4.02
N VAL A 38 9.18 3.31 3.29
CA VAL A 38 9.75 2.64 2.11
C VAL A 38 11.11 2.10 2.52
N ASP A 39 11.33 0.81 2.31
CA ASP A 39 12.59 0.20 2.72
C ASP A 39 13.64 0.33 1.61
N LYS A 40 14.81 -0.26 1.85
CA LYS A 40 15.91 -0.13 0.90
C LYS A 40 15.68 -0.87 -0.41
N HIS A 41 14.71 -1.75 -0.43
CA HIS A 41 14.37 -2.49 -1.65
C HIS A 41 13.26 -1.80 -2.44
N GLY A 42 12.76 -0.67 -1.96
CA GLY A 42 11.68 0.04 -2.63
C GLY A 42 10.31 -0.46 -2.26
N CYS A 43 10.20 -1.38 -1.31
CA CYS A 43 8.91 -1.88 -0.85
C CYS A 43 8.33 -0.91 0.16
N VAL A 44 7.03 -0.68 0.10
CA VAL A 44 6.36 0.22 1.04
C VAL A 44 5.65 -0.61 2.10
N TRP A 45 5.89 -0.23 3.36
CA TRP A 45 5.26 -0.87 4.51
C TRP A 45 4.16 0.06 5.00
N CYS A 46 2.93 -0.38 4.83
CA CYS A 46 1.76 0.43 5.19
C CYS A 46 1.12 -0.15 6.44
N PHE A 47 1.04 0.66 7.47
CA PHE A 47 0.42 0.26 8.74
C PHE A 47 -0.84 1.08 8.95
N PHE A 48 -1.92 0.41 9.27
CA PHE A 48 -3.18 1.09 9.52
C PHE A 48 -3.88 0.40 10.69
N ASN A 49 -4.95 1.03 11.16
CA ASN A 49 -5.68 0.48 12.29
C ASN A 49 -6.34 -0.83 11.85
N GLY A 50 -5.88 -1.92 12.44
CA GLY A 50 -6.42 -3.23 12.11
C GLY A 50 -5.52 -4.09 11.24
N GLY A 51 -4.36 -3.58 10.78
CA GLY A 51 -3.49 -4.42 9.99
C GLY A 51 -2.36 -3.69 9.32
N ALA A 52 -1.70 -4.41 8.43
CA ALA A 52 -0.59 -3.88 7.67
C ALA A 52 -0.51 -4.58 6.32
N LEU A 53 0.04 -3.87 5.35
CA LEU A 53 0.26 -4.41 4.01
C LEU A 53 1.63 -3.97 3.51
N ILE A 54 2.19 -4.79 2.63
CA ILE A 54 3.46 -4.47 2.00
C ILE A 54 3.23 -4.33 0.51
N GLY A 55 3.65 -3.19 -0.05
CA GLY A 55 3.58 -2.96 -1.47
C GLY A 55 4.92 -3.17 -2.12
N LEU A 56 4.94 -3.90 -3.23
CA LEU A 56 6.16 -4.16 -3.96
C LEU A 56 6.36 -3.08 -5.01
N PRO A 57 7.62 -2.73 -5.31
CA PRO A 57 7.88 -1.71 -6.32
C PRO A 57 7.46 -2.19 -7.70
N LEU A 58 6.92 -1.29 -8.49
CA LEU A 58 6.61 -1.58 -9.87
C LEU A 58 7.87 -1.41 -10.70
N GLU A 59 8.07 -2.30 -11.65
CA GLU A 59 9.22 -2.22 -12.56
C GLU A 59 9.07 -1.10 -13.55
#